data_9bcbea8ee3f1214b474bf9fa1f08a55f
#
_entry.id   9bcbea8ee3f1214b474bf9fa1f08a55f
#
_cell.length_a   1.000
_cell.length_b   1.000
_cell.length_c   1.000
_cell.angle_alpha   90.00
_cell.angle_beta   90.00
_cell.angle_gamma   90.00
#
_symmetry.space_group_name_H-M   'P 1'
#
loop_
_entity.id
_entity.type
_entity.pdbx_description
1 polymer ?
#
loop_
_entity_poly.entity_id
_entity_poly.type
_entity_poly.pdbx_seq_one_letter_code
_entity_poly.pdbx_strand_id
1 'polypeptide(L)'
;MTNPLFKLLIGFLNKPKFIVGFILSLLGTSLGLLLPQVIGKLLDITFLTEIASQPLLLTGMVLFFVSVYVIRAVSSYLVGTCGSQALNKIQKHIYDHLLKASVLELDFYQSGDLASRLTNDMSIVLNFMTVVIPSLLLNVIVIAGSIYFLFTI
;
A
#
# COMPACT_ATOMS: atom_id res chain seq x y z
N MET A 1 -19.99 -14.59 -9.00
CA MET A 1 -19.99 -15.41 -7.75
C MET A 1 -18.96 -14.78 -6.81
N THR A 2 -19.35 -13.86 -5.95
CA THR A 2 -18.46 -13.25 -4.96
C THR A 2 -18.31 -14.21 -3.79
N ASN A 3 -17.13 -14.78 -3.60
CA ASN A 3 -16.80 -15.67 -2.50
C ASN A 3 -17.23 -15.01 -1.17
N PRO A 4 -18.00 -15.69 -0.31
CA PRO A 4 -18.48 -15.14 0.97
C PRO A 4 -17.30 -14.66 1.86
N LEU A 5 -16.13 -15.28 1.75
CA LEU A 5 -14.90 -14.88 2.43
C LEU A 5 -14.43 -13.49 1.99
N PHE A 6 -14.51 -13.16 0.70
CA PHE A 6 -14.11 -11.86 0.17
C PHE A 6 -15.00 -10.72 0.69
N LYS A 7 -16.30 -11.00 0.80
CA LYS A 7 -17.27 -10.05 1.35
C LYS A 7 -17.06 -9.79 2.86
N LEU A 8 -16.70 -10.84 3.60
CA LEU A 8 -16.33 -10.73 5.02
C LEU A 8 -15.05 -9.91 5.20
N LEU A 9 -14.00 -10.21 4.44
CA LEU A 9 -12.72 -9.49 4.52
C LEU A 9 -12.87 -8.00 4.22
N ILE A 10 -13.62 -7.63 3.18
CA ILE A 10 -13.93 -6.23 2.84
C ILE A 10 -14.79 -5.55 3.93
N GLY A 11 -15.65 -6.31 4.62
CA GLY A 11 -16.48 -5.81 5.72
C GLY A 11 -15.67 -5.36 6.94
N PHE A 12 -14.53 -5.97 7.21
CA PHE A 12 -13.65 -5.63 8.33
C PHE A 12 -12.64 -4.52 8.00
N LEU A 13 -12.41 -4.22 6.72
CA LEU A 13 -11.57 -3.12 6.27
C LEU A 13 -12.23 -1.76 6.58
N ASN A 14 -11.45 -0.84 7.11
CA ASN A 14 -11.88 0.55 7.26
C ASN A 14 -11.84 1.24 5.88
N LYS A 15 -12.94 1.11 5.14
CA LYS A 15 -13.08 1.55 3.74
C LYS A 15 -12.59 2.99 3.49
N PRO A 16 -13.01 4.03 4.27
CA PRO A 16 -12.59 5.39 3.98
C PRO A 16 -11.08 5.58 4.15
N LYS A 17 -10.46 5.00 5.19
CA LYS A 17 -9.01 5.08 5.38
C LYS A 17 -8.24 4.36 4.28
N PHE A 18 -8.72 3.20 3.86
CA PHE A 18 -8.11 2.43 2.78
C PHE A 18 -8.18 3.19 1.45
N ILE A 19 -9.33 3.77 1.11
CA ILE A 19 -9.52 4.55 -0.12
C ILE A 19 -8.62 5.78 -0.13
N VAL A 20 -8.56 6.53 0.99
CA VAL A 20 -7.66 7.69 1.10
C VAL A 20 -6.21 7.27 0.94
N GLY A 21 -5.77 6.21 1.63
CA GLY A 21 -4.43 5.67 1.48
C GLY A 21 -4.12 5.25 0.04
N PHE A 22 -5.06 4.61 -0.63
CA PHE A 22 -4.90 4.18 -2.03
C PHE A 22 -4.82 5.38 -2.99
N ILE A 23 -5.65 6.41 -2.82
CA ILE A 23 -5.58 7.64 -3.62
C ILE A 23 -4.24 8.35 -3.41
N LEU A 24 -3.77 8.45 -2.16
CA LEU A 24 -2.44 9.00 -1.87
C LEU A 24 -1.33 8.17 -2.52
N SER A 25 -1.45 6.84 -2.56
CA SER A 25 -0.50 5.97 -3.27
C SER A 25 -0.46 6.27 -4.76
N LEU A 26 -1.63 6.45 -5.38
CA LEU A 26 -1.72 6.85 -6.79
C LEU A 26 -1.03 8.18 -7.05
N LEU A 27 -1.32 9.19 -6.23
CA LEU A 27 -0.69 10.52 -6.33
C LEU A 27 0.83 10.42 -6.15
N GLY A 28 1.30 9.75 -5.11
CA GLY A 28 2.74 9.58 -4.85
C GLY A 28 3.45 8.80 -5.96
N THR A 29 2.77 7.83 -6.58
CA THR A 29 3.31 7.05 -7.70
C THR A 29 3.37 7.90 -8.97
N SER A 30 2.32 8.65 -9.29
CA SER A 30 2.29 9.55 -10.45
C SER A 30 3.34 10.66 -10.35
N LEU A 31 3.48 11.27 -9.18
CA LEU A 31 4.55 12.25 -8.91
C LEU A 31 5.94 11.61 -9.02
N GLY A 32 6.07 10.36 -8.58
CA GLY A 32 7.33 9.61 -8.67
C GLY A 32 7.77 9.33 -10.10
N LEU A 33 6.86 9.25 -11.06
CA LEU A 33 7.19 9.12 -12.49
C LEU A 33 7.86 10.38 -13.08
N LEU A 34 7.69 11.54 -12.42
CA LEU A 34 8.34 12.78 -12.84
C LEU A 34 9.80 12.87 -12.34
N LEU A 35 10.18 12.07 -11.32
CA LEU A 35 11.51 12.12 -10.73
C LEU A 35 12.65 11.88 -11.74
N PRO A 36 12.59 10.85 -12.62
CA PRO A 36 13.64 10.64 -13.62
C PRO A 36 13.82 11.82 -14.58
N GLN A 37 12.71 12.48 -14.94
CA GLN A 37 12.76 13.66 -15.83
C GLN A 37 13.41 14.86 -15.15
N VAL A 38 13.05 15.10 -13.88
CA VAL A 38 13.67 16.16 -13.07
C VAL A 38 15.17 15.89 -12.90
N ILE A 39 15.54 14.64 -12.61
CA ILE A 39 16.96 14.25 -12.48
C ILE A 39 17.68 14.38 -13.83
N GLY A 40 17.06 13.99 -14.94
CA GLY A 40 17.63 14.12 -16.27
C GLY A 40 17.95 15.60 -16.62
N LYS A 41 17.04 16.52 -16.29
CA LYS A 41 17.29 17.97 -16.45
C LYS A 41 18.39 18.49 -15.53
N LEU A 42 18.52 17.94 -14.32
CA LEU A 42 19.59 18.29 -13.38
C LEU A 42 20.98 17.89 -13.87
N LEU A 43 21.08 16.89 -14.76
CA LEU A 43 22.36 16.48 -15.35
C LEU A 43 22.82 17.42 -16.48
N ASP A 44 21.95 18.32 -16.93
CA ASP A 44 22.32 19.36 -17.90
C ASP A 44 23.09 20.49 -17.19
N ILE A 45 24.33 20.71 -17.62
CA ILE A 45 25.26 21.69 -17.02
C ILE A 45 24.70 23.12 -17.07
N THR A 46 23.97 23.47 -18.13
CA THR A 46 23.34 24.79 -18.29
C THR A 46 22.24 24.99 -17.24
N PHE A 47 21.44 23.98 -16.98
CA PHE A 47 20.39 24.02 -15.98
C PHE A 47 20.93 24.02 -14.55
N LEU A 48 22.03 23.31 -14.28
CA LEU A 48 22.72 23.34 -13.00
C LEU A 48 23.26 24.73 -12.64
N THR A 49 23.87 25.44 -13.59
CA THR A 49 24.38 26.80 -13.35
C THR A 49 23.27 27.81 -13.12
N GLU A 50 22.16 27.67 -13.79
CA GLU A 50 20.96 28.49 -13.60
C GLU A 50 20.32 28.27 -12.21
N ILE A 51 20.15 27.02 -11.81
CA ILE A 51 19.60 26.66 -10.48
C ILE A 51 20.56 27.11 -9.36
N ALA A 52 21.86 26.93 -9.53
CA ALA A 52 22.85 27.33 -8.53
C ALA A 52 22.84 28.85 -8.28
N SER A 53 22.45 29.62 -9.28
CA SER A 53 22.30 31.08 -9.15
C SER A 53 21.01 31.51 -8.46
N GLN A 54 20.01 30.61 -8.36
CA GLN A 54 18.69 30.92 -7.81
C GLN A 54 18.34 30.01 -6.62
N PRO A 55 18.62 30.43 -5.37
CA PRO A 55 18.38 29.59 -4.18
C PRO A 55 16.91 29.22 -3.97
N LEU A 56 15.99 29.99 -4.53
CA LEU A 56 14.56 29.70 -4.49
C LEU A 56 14.20 28.44 -5.29
N LEU A 57 14.79 28.25 -6.48
CA LEU A 57 14.57 27.06 -7.31
C LEU A 57 15.15 25.81 -6.65
N LEU A 58 16.35 25.90 -6.07
CA LEU A 58 16.96 24.83 -5.30
C LEU A 58 16.05 24.37 -4.14
N THR A 59 15.56 25.33 -3.36
CA THR A 59 14.65 25.04 -2.24
C THR A 59 13.35 24.40 -2.73
N GLY A 60 12.78 24.89 -3.83
CA GLY A 60 11.58 24.31 -4.45
C GLY A 60 11.77 22.85 -4.88
N MET A 61 12.92 22.52 -5.47
CA MET A 61 13.25 21.16 -5.87
C MET A 61 13.39 20.22 -4.67
N VAL A 62 14.11 20.65 -3.63
CA VAL A 62 14.24 19.86 -2.40
C VAL A 62 12.88 19.61 -1.77
N LEU A 63 12.03 20.63 -1.68
CA LEU A 63 10.66 20.49 -1.18
C LEU A 63 9.82 19.53 -2.03
N PHE A 64 9.98 19.56 -3.36
CA PHE A 64 9.30 18.63 -4.26
C PHE A 64 9.71 17.17 -3.98
N PHE A 65 11.02 16.89 -3.91
CA PHE A 65 11.49 15.54 -3.58
C PHE A 65 10.99 15.07 -2.22
N VAL A 66 11.11 15.90 -1.19
CA VAL A 66 10.63 15.59 0.16
C VAL A 66 9.12 15.31 0.14
N SER A 67 8.33 16.14 -0.55
CA SER A 67 6.87 15.97 -0.60
C SER A 67 6.45 14.64 -1.22
N VAL A 68 7.10 14.19 -2.30
CA VAL A 68 6.83 12.89 -2.94
C VAL A 68 7.06 11.75 -1.97
N TYR A 69 8.17 11.76 -1.24
CA TYR A 69 8.48 10.71 -0.26
C TYR A 69 7.56 10.74 0.95
N VAL A 70 7.20 11.94 1.43
CA VAL A 70 6.24 12.10 2.54
C VAL A 70 4.86 11.55 2.14
N ILE A 71 4.36 11.89 0.95
CA ILE A 71 3.09 11.37 0.44
C ILE A 71 3.10 9.84 0.39
N ARG A 72 4.18 9.24 -0.12
CA ARG A 72 4.34 7.78 -0.17
C ARG A 72 4.38 7.15 1.23
N ALA A 73 5.11 7.76 2.16
CA ALA A 73 5.21 7.27 3.54
C ALA A 73 3.84 7.30 4.25
N VAL A 74 3.11 8.42 4.13
CA VAL A 74 1.77 8.58 4.70
C VAL A 74 0.80 7.57 4.10
N SER A 75 0.83 7.39 2.78
CA SER A 75 0.01 6.41 2.09
C SER A 75 0.28 4.99 2.58
N SER A 76 1.55 4.58 2.63
CA SER A 76 1.97 3.26 3.11
C SER A 76 1.54 3.03 4.57
N TYR A 77 1.66 4.04 5.41
CA TYR A 77 1.20 3.98 6.80
C TYR A 77 -0.32 3.79 6.90
N LEU A 78 -1.11 4.54 6.12
CA LEU A 78 -2.57 4.42 6.11
C LEU A 78 -3.03 3.04 5.64
N VAL A 79 -2.47 2.54 4.55
CA VAL A 79 -2.82 1.22 4.02
C VAL A 79 -2.38 0.11 4.97
N GLY A 80 -1.16 0.19 5.51
CA GLY A 80 -0.63 -0.80 6.45
C GLY A 80 -1.43 -0.86 7.75
N THR A 81 -1.79 0.30 8.31
CA THR A 81 -2.63 0.34 9.54
C THR A 81 -4.04 -0.20 9.28
N CYS A 82 -4.62 0.05 8.10
CA CYS A 82 -5.89 -0.55 7.71
C CYS A 82 -5.81 -2.08 7.65
N GLY A 83 -4.76 -2.62 7.06
CA GLY A 83 -4.52 -4.06 6.99
C GLY A 83 -4.39 -4.69 8.37
N SER A 84 -3.54 -4.12 9.22
CA SER A 84 -3.34 -4.61 10.60
C SER A 84 -4.62 -4.55 11.44
N GLN A 85 -5.40 -3.49 11.33
CA GLN A 85 -6.68 -3.36 12.03
C GLN A 85 -7.71 -4.38 11.55
N ALA A 86 -7.76 -4.65 10.24
CA ALA A 86 -8.63 -5.67 9.68
C ALA A 86 -8.22 -7.07 10.17
N LEU A 87 -6.92 -7.38 10.18
CA LEU A 87 -6.38 -8.62 10.71
C LEU A 87 -6.80 -8.87 12.15
N ASN A 88 -6.56 -7.89 13.03
CA ASN A 88 -6.94 -8.00 14.44
C ASN A 88 -8.44 -8.23 14.64
N LYS A 89 -9.29 -7.57 13.86
CA LYS A 89 -10.74 -7.76 13.93
C LYS A 89 -11.17 -9.16 13.49
N ILE A 90 -10.57 -9.67 12.42
CA ILE A 90 -10.88 -11.01 11.92
C ILE A 90 -10.40 -12.07 12.90
N GLN A 91 -9.18 -11.95 13.41
CA GLN A 91 -8.65 -12.87 14.41
C GLN A 91 -9.53 -12.90 15.67
N LYS A 92 -9.94 -11.73 16.16
CA LYS A 92 -10.85 -11.64 17.29
C LYS A 92 -12.20 -12.29 16.99
N HIS A 93 -12.78 -12.05 15.82
CA HIS A 93 -14.06 -12.64 15.44
C HIS A 93 -14.01 -14.17 15.37
N ILE A 94 -12.92 -14.72 14.81
CA ILE A 94 -12.75 -16.18 14.74
C ILE A 94 -12.49 -16.74 16.14
N TYR A 95 -11.69 -16.07 16.95
CA TYR A 95 -11.41 -16.48 18.32
C TYR A 95 -12.69 -16.50 19.17
N ASP A 96 -13.53 -15.46 19.07
CA ASP A 96 -14.84 -15.41 19.75
C ASP A 96 -15.78 -16.55 19.29
N HIS A 97 -15.66 -16.98 18.04
CA HIS A 97 -16.44 -18.10 17.51
C HIS A 97 -15.93 -19.45 18.02
N LEU A 98 -14.61 -19.62 18.08
CA LEU A 98 -13.99 -20.83 18.63
C LEU A 98 -14.29 -21.02 20.12
N LEU A 99 -14.33 -19.95 20.91
CA LEU A 99 -14.69 -20.01 22.34
C LEU A 99 -16.14 -20.44 22.58
N LYS A 100 -17.02 -20.26 21.59
CA LYS A 100 -18.42 -20.68 21.66
C LYS A 100 -18.66 -22.09 21.10
N ALA A 101 -17.67 -22.67 20.42
CA ALA A 101 -17.74 -24.03 19.90
C ALA A 101 -17.69 -25.05 21.05
N SER A 102 -18.34 -26.18 20.88
CA SER A 102 -18.33 -27.25 21.89
C SER A 102 -16.91 -27.87 21.98
N VAL A 103 -16.55 -28.27 23.20
CA VAL A 103 -15.23 -28.93 23.45
C VAL A 103 -15.06 -30.18 22.59
N LEU A 104 -16.16 -30.92 22.32
CA LEU A 104 -16.17 -32.10 21.47
C LEU A 104 -15.81 -31.81 20.00
N GLU A 105 -16.19 -30.63 19.49
CA GLU A 105 -15.86 -30.23 18.12
C GLU A 105 -14.39 -29.75 18.01
N LEU A 106 -13.83 -29.17 19.09
CA LEU A 106 -12.45 -28.73 19.16
C LEU A 106 -11.44 -29.88 19.33
N ASP A 107 -11.84 -31.00 19.95
CA ASP A 107 -10.97 -32.17 20.15
C ASP A 107 -10.55 -32.84 18.84
N PHE A 108 -11.28 -32.64 17.75
CA PHE A 108 -10.91 -33.12 16.41
C PHE A 108 -9.80 -32.30 15.76
N TYR A 109 -9.51 -31.11 16.28
CA TYR A 109 -8.47 -30.23 15.73
C TYR A 109 -7.31 -30.12 16.72
N GLN A 110 -6.11 -30.35 16.23
CA GLN A 110 -4.91 -30.06 17.03
C GLN A 110 -4.84 -28.55 17.30
N SER A 111 -4.72 -28.15 18.56
CA SER A 111 -4.69 -26.74 18.96
C SER A 111 -3.60 -25.93 18.26
N GLY A 112 -2.47 -26.56 17.92
CA GLY A 112 -1.38 -25.93 17.16
C GLY A 112 -1.75 -25.63 15.70
N ASP A 113 -2.51 -26.51 15.03
CA ASP A 113 -2.97 -26.29 13.65
C ASP A 113 -3.98 -25.14 13.58
N LEU A 114 -4.92 -25.07 14.52
CA LEU A 114 -5.85 -23.96 14.63
C LEU A 114 -5.15 -22.62 14.87
N ALA A 115 -4.20 -22.58 15.77
CA ALA A 115 -3.41 -21.37 16.06
C ALA A 115 -2.62 -20.91 14.83
N SER A 116 -1.99 -21.85 14.11
CA SER A 116 -1.24 -21.55 12.89
C SER A 116 -2.13 -20.99 11.79
N ARG A 117 -3.28 -21.59 11.54
CA ARG A 117 -4.26 -21.09 10.55
C ARG A 117 -4.80 -19.72 10.91
N LEU A 118 -5.06 -19.48 12.21
CA LEU A 118 -5.60 -18.21 12.70
C LEU A 118 -4.59 -17.06 12.57
N THR A 119 -3.30 -17.34 12.74
CA THR A 119 -2.27 -16.30 12.70
C THR A 119 -1.64 -16.18 11.33
N ASN A 120 -1.23 -17.27 10.73
CA ASN A 120 -0.39 -17.27 9.53
C ASN A 120 -1.23 -17.16 8.26
N ASP A 121 -2.21 -18.04 8.07
CA ASP A 121 -3.01 -18.07 6.84
C ASP A 121 -3.82 -16.79 6.69
N MET A 122 -4.42 -16.28 7.79
CA MET A 122 -5.15 -15.02 7.77
C MET A 122 -4.27 -13.81 7.48
N SER A 123 -3.04 -13.80 8.00
CA SER A 123 -2.10 -12.72 7.71
C SER A 123 -1.68 -12.70 6.24
N ILE A 124 -1.47 -13.87 5.62
CA ILE A 124 -1.15 -14.01 4.20
C ILE A 124 -2.29 -13.46 3.33
N VAL A 125 -3.53 -13.88 3.61
CA VAL A 125 -4.70 -13.43 2.84
C VAL A 125 -4.90 -11.92 2.95
N LEU A 126 -4.77 -11.36 4.15
CA LEU A 126 -4.91 -9.91 4.35
C LEU A 126 -3.76 -9.11 3.72
N ASN A 127 -2.53 -9.58 3.84
CA ASN A 127 -1.39 -8.97 3.16
C ASN A 127 -1.61 -8.98 1.64
N PHE A 128 -2.10 -10.08 1.09
CA PHE A 128 -2.43 -10.16 -0.33
C PHE A 128 -3.45 -9.10 -0.74
N MET A 129 -4.51 -8.90 0.04
CA MET A 129 -5.57 -7.93 -0.25
C MET A 129 -5.17 -6.46 -0.01
N THR A 130 -4.41 -6.21 1.05
CA THR A 130 -4.12 -4.82 1.47
C THR A 130 -2.81 -4.28 0.90
N VAL A 131 -1.89 -5.15 0.52
CA VAL A 131 -0.57 -4.75 0.01
C VAL A 131 -0.38 -5.21 -1.43
N VAL A 132 -0.54 -6.51 -1.72
CA VAL A 132 -0.17 -7.07 -3.02
C VAL A 132 -1.09 -6.56 -4.13
N ILE A 133 -2.41 -6.64 -3.95
CA ILE A 133 -3.37 -6.17 -4.98
C ILE A 133 -3.22 -4.68 -5.27
N PRO A 134 -3.21 -3.76 -4.27
CA PRO A 134 -2.95 -2.35 -4.54
C PRO A 134 -1.61 -2.10 -5.22
N SER A 135 -0.55 -2.78 -4.79
CA SER A 135 0.78 -2.63 -5.40
C SER A 135 0.81 -3.07 -6.86
N LEU A 136 0.14 -4.16 -7.21
CA LEU A 136 0.02 -4.61 -8.60
C LEU A 136 -0.67 -3.55 -9.48
N LEU A 137 -1.77 -2.96 -9.01
CA LEU A 137 -2.47 -1.89 -9.73
C LEU A 137 -1.57 -0.66 -9.93
N LEU A 138 -0.84 -0.26 -8.88
CA LEU A 138 0.12 0.86 -8.96
C LEU A 138 1.27 0.56 -9.94
N ASN A 139 1.80 -0.65 -9.93
CA ASN A 139 2.88 -1.06 -10.84
C ASN A 139 2.45 -1.05 -12.31
N VAL A 140 1.21 -1.42 -12.62
CA VAL A 140 0.67 -1.30 -13.98
C VAL A 140 0.67 0.16 -14.43
N ILE A 141 0.31 1.11 -13.56
CA ILE A 141 0.35 2.54 -13.85
C ILE A 141 1.78 3.02 -14.08
N VAL A 142 2.73 2.55 -13.26
CA VAL A 142 4.16 2.86 -13.44
C VAL A 142 4.66 2.37 -14.79
N ILE A 143 4.37 1.14 -15.16
CA ILE A 143 4.79 0.56 -16.44
C ILE A 143 4.19 1.35 -17.61
N ALA A 144 2.88 1.63 -17.58
CA ALA A 144 2.22 2.39 -18.63
C ALA A 144 2.77 3.82 -18.75
N GLY A 145 3.00 4.49 -17.61
CA GLY A 145 3.59 5.82 -17.55
C GLY A 145 5.03 5.83 -18.07
N SER A 146 5.84 4.84 -17.68
CA SER A 146 7.23 4.74 -18.14
C SER A 146 7.32 4.51 -19.65
N ILE A 147 6.45 3.66 -20.21
CA ILE A 147 6.37 3.44 -21.65
C ILE A 147 5.98 4.74 -22.36
N TYR A 148 4.94 5.44 -21.86
CA TYR A 148 4.53 6.72 -22.43
C TYR A 148 5.67 7.74 -22.46
N PHE A 149 6.42 7.87 -21.38
CA PHE A 149 7.57 8.78 -21.32
C PHE A 149 8.70 8.38 -22.26
N LEU A 150 8.94 7.08 -22.43
CA LEU A 150 9.99 6.59 -23.35
C LEU A 150 9.70 6.93 -24.80
N PHE A 151 8.42 7.01 -25.19
CA PHE A 151 8.04 7.39 -26.56
C PHE A 151 7.90 8.90 -26.77
N THR A 152 7.86 9.70 -25.67
CA THR A 152 7.69 11.17 -25.75
C THR A 152 9.01 11.95 -25.57
N ILE A 153 10.07 11.31 -25.13
CA ILE A 153 11.42 11.85 -25.02
C ILE A 153 12.24 11.43 -26.24
#